data_8d3ee966535d0014e1e1272974cd3d63
#
_entry.id   8d3ee966535d0014e1e1272974cd3d63
#
_cell.length_a   1.000
_cell.length_b   1.000
_cell.length_c   1.000
_cell.angle_alpha   90.00
_cell.angle_beta   90.00
_cell.angle_gamma   90.00
#
_symmetry.space_group_name_H-M   'P 1'
#
loop_
_entity.id
_entity.type
_entity.pdbx_description
1 polymer ?
#
loop_
_entity_poly.entity_id
_entity_poly.type
_entity_poly.pdbx_seq_one_letter_code
_entity_poly.pdbx_strand_id
1 'polypeptide(L)'
;PCSYSHGNADLMNLKIFGSKMGTKVGPVGRLDIDSLPRFGEVPSSEKVGLFIKKLNFCCVVFDFNDPMKDLKEKDIKKQTLVELVEFVTIANLRFDEVIMQEVFKMVSANLFRTLPVSCQDMKRLPVNIYDMEEDEPIVDPSWPHLQIVYEFLLRLLSSSEMDPKVAKRYIDHSFALRLLELFDSEDKREREYLKNILHRIYVKFVMHMLFIRIAIDNILYQFISATDKHNGIADLLEIFGSIIYGFDFPLNKMSC
;
A
#
# COMPACT_ATOMS: atom_id res chain seq x y z
N PRO A 1 1.02 50.56 -21.40
CA PRO A 1 1.61 49.34 -21.90
C PRO A 1 2.18 48.55 -20.72
N CYS A 2 1.40 47.67 -20.20
CA CYS A 2 1.84 46.74 -19.16
C CYS A 2 2.44 45.52 -19.84
N SER A 3 3.74 45.35 -19.67
CA SER A 3 4.47 44.16 -20.06
C SER A 3 4.21 43.03 -19.04
N TYR A 4 3.49 42.03 -19.45
CA TYR A 4 3.43 40.75 -18.75
C TYR A 4 4.72 39.97 -19.03
N SER A 5 5.58 39.85 -18.03
CA SER A 5 6.71 38.94 -18.10
C SER A 5 6.23 37.49 -17.83
N HIS A 6 6.42 36.64 -18.82
CA HIS A 6 6.23 35.21 -18.76
C HIS A 6 7.24 34.61 -17.77
N GLY A 7 6.76 34.20 -16.61
CA GLY A 7 7.43 33.23 -15.75
C GLY A 7 7.00 31.84 -16.17
N ASN A 8 7.62 31.28 -17.21
CA ASN A 8 7.40 29.92 -17.66
C ASN A 8 8.66 29.09 -17.38
N ALA A 9 8.45 27.84 -17.01
CA ALA A 9 9.38 26.74 -17.11
C ALA A 9 10.36 26.52 -15.97
N ASP A 10 9.83 26.04 -14.81
CA ASP A 10 10.67 25.22 -13.92
C ASP A 10 9.94 24.02 -13.29
N LEU A 11 8.80 23.59 -13.85
CA LEU A 11 8.03 22.43 -13.39
C LEU A 11 8.20 21.18 -14.27
N MET A 12 9.10 21.20 -15.25
CA MET A 12 9.25 20.10 -16.23
C MET A 12 10.41 19.14 -15.97
N ASN A 13 11.04 19.15 -14.80
CA ASN A 13 12.13 18.21 -14.51
C ASN A 13 12.01 17.57 -13.11
N LEU A 14 10.86 17.03 -12.77
CA LEU A 14 10.80 15.94 -11.79
C LEU A 14 11.20 14.63 -12.49
N LYS A 15 12.47 14.55 -12.89
CA LYS A 15 13.11 13.25 -13.13
C LYS A 15 12.94 12.46 -11.84
N ILE A 16 12.18 11.38 -11.96
CA ILE A 16 12.10 10.31 -10.99
C ILE A 16 13.54 9.94 -10.61
N PHE A 17 14.02 10.45 -9.47
CA PHE A 17 15.22 9.93 -8.84
C PHE A 17 14.82 8.57 -8.27
N GLY A 18 14.96 7.55 -9.09
CA GLY A 18 15.05 6.17 -8.67
C GLY A 18 16.28 6.03 -7.77
N SER A 19 16.13 6.41 -6.52
CA SER A 19 17.10 6.05 -5.49
C SER A 19 17.02 4.54 -5.31
N LYS A 20 17.96 3.84 -5.94
CA LYS A 20 18.30 2.45 -5.62
C LYS A 20 18.78 2.41 -4.17
N MET A 21 17.87 2.44 -3.23
CA MET A 21 18.13 1.89 -1.91
C MET A 21 17.93 0.38 -1.98
N GLY A 22 18.87 -0.28 -2.62
CA GLY A 22 19.14 -1.69 -2.42
C GLY A 22 19.65 -1.87 -1.00
N THR A 23 18.77 -1.91 -0.04
CA THR A 23 19.08 -2.50 1.26
C THR A 23 19.31 -3.97 0.99
N LYS A 24 20.59 -4.37 0.88
CA LYS A 24 21.02 -5.75 1.09
C LYS A 24 20.57 -6.09 2.52
N VAL A 25 19.38 -6.69 2.63
CA VAL A 25 19.00 -7.41 3.84
C VAL A 25 19.97 -8.58 3.91
N GLY A 26 21.00 -8.45 4.74
CA GLY A 26 21.88 -9.56 5.12
C GLY A 26 21.00 -10.67 5.70
N PRO A 27 21.46 -11.92 5.74
CA PRO A 27 20.70 -13.01 6.30
C PRO A 27 20.36 -12.65 7.75
N VAL A 28 19.10 -12.23 7.97
CA VAL A 28 18.53 -12.15 9.31
C VAL A 28 18.63 -13.56 9.84
N GLY A 29 19.41 -13.75 10.89
CA GLY A 29 19.56 -15.05 11.52
C GLY A 29 18.18 -15.67 11.68
N ARG A 30 18.07 -16.96 11.38
CA ARG A 30 16.84 -17.75 11.54
C ARG A 30 16.26 -17.41 12.91
N LEU A 31 15.32 -16.44 12.93
CA LEU A 31 14.52 -16.20 14.13
C LEU A 31 13.80 -17.51 14.38
N ASP A 32 13.87 -18.03 15.60
CA ASP A 32 13.09 -19.18 16.03
C ASP A 32 11.61 -18.82 15.88
N ILE A 33 11.08 -19.12 14.71
CA ILE A 33 9.76 -18.71 14.20
C ILE A 33 8.67 -19.42 14.99
N ASP A 34 8.97 -20.61 15.53
CA ASP A 34 8.02 -21.48 16.24
C ASP A 34 7.65 -20.97 17.65
N SER A 35 8.14 -19.80 18.10
CA SER A 35 8.08 -19.47 19.53
C SER A 35 7.51 -18.12 19.92
N LEU A 36 6.92 -17.33 18.99
CA LEU A 36 6.29 -16.08 19.42
C LEU A 36 4.92 -16.36 20.04
N PRO A 37 4.72 -16.05 21.35
CA PRO A 37 3.46 -16.31 22.03
C PRO A 37 2.32 -15.46 21.42
N ARG A 38 1.07 -15.86 21.72
CA ARG A 38 -0.10 -15.04 21.36
C ARG A 38 -0.24 -13.86 22.32
N PHE A 39 -0.92 -12.80 21.86
CA PHE A 39 -1.14 -11.62 22.73
C PHE A 39 -1.96 -11.91 23.99
N GLY A 40 -2.77 -12.99 23.99
CA GLY A 40 -3.51 -13.44 25.18
C GLY A 40 -2.65 -14.15 26.22
N GLU A 41 -1.48 -14.64 25.84
CA GLU A 41 -0.59 -15.45 26.69
C GLU A 41 0.43 -14.60 27.46
N VAL A 42 0.53 -13.31 27.14
CA VAL A 42 1.49 -12.40 27.76
C VAL A 42 0.80 -11.31 28.59
N PRO A 43 1.44 -10.87 29.68
CA PRO A 43 0.91 -9.76 30.47
C PRO A 43 0.89 -8.45 29.67
N SER A 44 0.02 -7.52 30.08
CA SER A 44 -0.17 -6.25 29.36
C SER A 44 1.11 -5.43 29.20
N SER A 45 2.04 -5.52 30.14
CA SER A 45 3.33 -4.83 30.09
C SER A 45 4.25 -5.31 28.96
N GLU A 46 4.08 -6.54 28.50
CA GLU A 46 4.92 -7.15 27.47
C GLU A 46 4.31 -7.08 26.07
N LYS A 47 3.01 -6.75 25.98
CA LYS A 47 2.28 -6.74 24.70
C LYS A 47 2.90 -5.81 23.66
N VAL A 48 3.37 -4.64 24.06
CA VAL A 48 4.03 -3.68 23.15
C VAL A 48 5.33 -4.26 22.58
N GLY A 49 6.16 -4.85 23.45
CA GLY A 49 7.39 -5.50 23.01
C GLY A 49 7.14 -6.68 22.08
N LEU A 50 6.10 -7.46 22.36
CA LEU A 50 5.68 -8.56 21.49
C LEU A 50 5.13 -8.04 20.15
N PHE A 51 4.36 -6.95 20.16
CA PHE A 51 3.83 -6.31 18.96
C PHE A 51 4.97 -5.90 18.00
N ILE A 52 6.00 -5.23 18.54
CA ILE A 52 7.18 -4.83 17.77
C ILE A 52 7.92 -6.07 17.20
N LYS A 53 8.08 -7.13 18.00
CA LYS A 53 8.71 -8.38 17.52
C LYS A 53 7.92 -9.01 16.37
N LYS A 54 6.59 -9.08 16.47
CA LYS A 54 5.71 -9.60 15.42
C LYS A 54 5.74 -8.73 14.15
N LEU A 55 5.77 -7.40 14.28
CA LEU A 55 5.94 -6.49 13.14
C LEU A 55 7.26 -6.75 12.42
N ASN A 56 8.37 -6.86 13.16
CA ASN A 56 9.69 -7.12 12.58
C ASN A 56 9.74 -8.49 11.88
N PHE A 57 9.13 -9.52 12.45
CA PHE A 57 8.98 -10.80 11.79
C PHE A 57 8.19 -10.69 10.47
N CYS A 58 7.10 -9.93 10.45
CA CYS A 58 6.29 -9.72 9.27
C CYS A 58 6.96 -8.86 8.18
N CYS A 59 8.12 -8.23 8.44
CA CYS A 59 8.92 -7.56 7.40
C CYS A 59 9.57 -8.54 6.41
N VAL A 60 9.68 -9.82 6.75
CA VAL A 60 10.25 -10.84 5.85
C VAL A 60 9.30 -11.06 4.69
N VAL A 61 9.79 -10.87 3.46
CA VAL A 61 9.03 -11.13 2.23
C VAL A 61 9.40 -12.50 1.70
N PHE A 62 8.40 -13.35 1.46
CA PHE A 62 8.58 -14.69 0.91
C PHE A 62 8.39 -14.70 -0.60
N ASP A 63 9.04 -15.66 -1.25
CA ASP A 63 8.81 -15.95 -2.66
C ASP A 63 7.54 -16.80 -2.80
N PHE A 64 6.52 -16.24 -3.43
CA PHE A 64 5.25 -16.92 -3.68
C PHE A 64 5.16 -17.56 -5.08
N ASN A 65 6.17 -17.35 -5.95
CA ASN A 65 6.19 -18.02 -7.26
C ASN A 65 6.43 -19.53 -7.11
N ASP A 66 7.11 -19.94 -6.03
CA ASP A 66 7.21 -21.35 -5.64
C ASP A 66 6.20 -21.64 -4.51
N PRO A 67 5.08 -22.32 -4.81
CA PRO A 67 4.06 -22.64 -3.82
C PRO A 67 4.55 -23.55 -2.68
N MET A 68 5.56 -24.39 -2.95
CA MET A 68 6.05 -25.39 -1.98
C MET A 68 7.16 -24.84 -1.07
N LYS A 69 7.75 -23.71 -1.44
CA LYS A 69 8.83 -23.09 -0.68
C LYS A 69 8.32 -22.37 0.57
N ASP A 70 8.98 -22.60 1.70
CA ASP A 70 8.74 -21.90 2.98
C ASP A 70 7.26 -21.94 3.43
N LEU A 71 6.56 -23.06 3.21
CA LEU A 71 5.12 -23.21 3.50
C LEU A 71 4.77 -22.91 4.96
N LYS A 72 5.55 -23.47 5.89
CA LYS A 72 5.33 -23.24 7.33
C LYS A 72 5.53 -21.79 7.70
N GLU A 73 6.61 -21.19 7.23
CA GLU A 73 6.96 -19.80 7.48
C GLU A 73 5.93 -18.85 6.89
N LYS A 74 5.41 -19.15 5.68
CA LYS A 74 4.31 -18.40 5.06
C LYS A 74 3.04 -18.46 5.91
N ASP A 75 2.68 -19.64 6.41
CA ASP A 75 1.49 -19.82 7.24
C ASP A 75 1.64 -19.12 8.60
N ILE A 76 2.79 -19.26 9.26
CA ILE A 76 3.09 -18.55 10.52
C ILE A 76 3.02 -17.04 10.32
N LYS A 77 3.59 -16.51 9.22
CA LYS A 77 3.50 -15.09 8.92
C LYS A 77 2.04 -14.65 8.72
N LYS A 78 1.26 -15.45 7.98
CA LYS A 78 -0.16 -15.16 7.75
C LYS A 78 -0.93 -15.07 9.09
N GLN A 79 -0.74 -16.06 9.96
CA GLN A 79 -1.38 -16.07 11.29
C GLN A 79 -0.92 -14.87 12.13
N THR A 80 0.39 -14.55 12.11
CA THR A 80 0.93 -13.40 12.83
C THR A 80 0.35 -12.08 12.32
N LEU A 81 0.16 -11.92 11.00
CA LEU A 81 -0.48 -10.75 10.42
C LEU A 81 -1.94 -10.61 10.86
N VAL A 82 -2.69 -11.72 10.93
CA VAL A 82 -4.07 -11.72 11.44
C VAL A 82 -4.11 -11.28 12.91
N GLU A 83 -3.23 -11.81 13.75
CA GLU A 83 -3.13 -11.40 15.14
C GLU A 83 -2.78 -9.90 15.30
N LEU A 84 -1.93 -9.36 14.40
CA LEU A 84 -1.60 -7.94 14.39
C LEU A 84 -2.83 -7.08 14.05
N VAL A 85 -3.65 -7.49 13.08
CA VAL A 85 -4.91 -6.82 12.74
C VAL A 85 -5.88 -6.83 13.91
N GLU A 86 -6.08 -7.98 14.54
CA GLU A 86 -6.93 -8.10 15.72
C GLU A 86 -6.44 -7.21 16.86
N PHE A 87 -5.13 -7.23 17.12
CA PHE A 87 -4.53 -6.44 18.18
C PHE A 87 -4.73 -4.93 17.98
N VAL A 88 -4.47 -4.41 16.78
CA VAL A 88 -4.68 -2.99 16.44
C VAL A 88 -6.16 -2.60 16.54
N THR A 89 -7.07 -3.53 16.29
CA THR A 89 -8.53 -3.27 16.33
C THR A 89 -9.06 -3.21 17.76
N ILE A 90 -8.52 -4.03 18.67
CA ILE A 90 -9.07 -4.21 20.02
C ILE A 90 -8.27 -3.42 21.08
N ALA A 91 -6.95 -3.32 20.88
CA ALA A 91 -6.08 -2.71 21.86
C ALA A 91 -6.19 -1.17 21.82
N ASN A 92 -6.46 -0.56 22.97
CA ASN A 92 -6.30 0.88 23.17
C ASN A 92 -4.79 1.20 23.26
N LEU A 93 -4.06 0.88 22.20
CA LEU A 93 -2.62 1.08 22.12
C LEU A 93 -2.34 2.48 21.57
N ARG A 94 -1.69 3.31 22.36
CA ARG A 94 -1.18 4.59 21.87
C ARG A 94 0.01 4.34 20.95
N PHE A 95 -0.11 4.74 19.71
CA PHE A 95 0.94 4.60 18.69
C PHE A 95 1.97 5.71 18.85
N ASP A 96 3.02 5.45 19.62
CA ASP A 96 4.18 6.33 19.75
C ASP A 96 5.09 6.26 18.51
N GLU A 97 6.15 7.06 18.50
CA GLU A 97 7.06 7.16 17.35
C GLU A 97 7.78 5.84 17.06
N VAL A 98 8.15 5.08 18.09
CA VAL A 98 8.86 3.79 17.94
C VAL A 98 7.96 2.75 17.31
N ILE A 99 6.72 2.65 17.79
CA ILE A 99 5.72 1.74 17.24
C ILE A 99 5.40 2.11 15.80
N MET A 100 5.20 3.40 15.52
CA MET A 100 4.88 3.87 14.16
C MET A 100 6.01 3.57 13.18
N GLN A 101 7.26 3.72 13.58
CA GLN A 101 8.41 3.38 12.75
C GLN A 101 8.38 1.90 12.33
N GLU A 102 8.19 0.98 13.27
CA GLU A 102 8.15 -0.45 12.97
C GLU A 102 6.90 -0.86 12.16
N VAL A 103 5.78 -0.19 12.42
CA VAL A 103 4.54 -0.38 11.64
C VAL A 103 4.76 0.00 10.18
N PHE A 104 5.23 1.22 9.89
CA PHE A 104 5.41 1.67 8.51
C PHE A 104 6.57 0.95 7.80
N LYS A 105 7.57 0.48 8.54
CA LYS A 105 8.60 -0.41 8.01
C LYS A 105 7.98 -1.73 7.52
N MET A 106 7.13 -2.36 8.33
CA MET A 106 6.43 -3.59 7.97
C MET A 106 5.49 -3.38 6.78
N VAL A 107 4.67 -2.35 6.81
CA VAL A 107 3.74 -2.01 5.71
C VAL A 107 4.51 -1.76 4.42
N SER A 108 5.54 -0.93 4.45
CA SER A 108 6.35 -0.60 3.27
C SER A 108 7.08 -1.81 2.69
N ALA A 109 7.60 -2.68 3.54
CA ALA A 109 8.31 -3.90 3.11
C ALA A 109 7.39 -4.87 2.35
N ASN A 110 6.10 -4.92 2.69
CA ASN A 110 5.14 -5.82 2.06
C ASN A 110 4.41 -5.21 0.88
N LEU A 111 3.94 -3.97 0.99
CA LEU A 111 3.09 -3.36 -0.05
C LEU A 111 3.89 -2.82 -1.22
N PHE A 112 5.02 -2.16 -0.95
CA PHE A 112 5.77 -1.46 -1.99
C PHE A 112 6.70 -2.39 -2.75
N ARG A 113 6.12 -3.10 -3.68
CA ARG A 113 6.76 -4.04 -4.58
C ARG A 113 6.64 -3.58 -6.03
N THR A 114 7.42 -4.19 -6.91
CA THR A 114 7.20 -4.07 -8.35
C THR A 114 5.97 -4.88 -8.73
N LEU A 115 5.04 -4.26 -9.43
CA LEU A 115 3.86 -4.95 -9.94
C LEU A 115 4.27 -5.98 -11.01
N PRO A 116 3.55 -7.11 -11.12
CA PRO A 116 3.75 -8.04 -12.23
C PRO A 116 3.58 -7.32 -13.57
N VAL A 117 4.38 -7.71 -14.55
CA VAL A 117 4.24 -7.18 -15.92
C VAL A 117 2.92 -7.65 -16.49
N SER A 118 2.12 -6.71 -17.01
CA SER A 118 0.82 -6.99 -17.60
C SER A 118 0.91 -8.05 -18.72
N CYS A 119 0.03 -9.04 -18.69
CA CYS A 119 -0.11 -10.01 -19.79
C CYS A 119 -0.35 -9.34 -21.16
N GLN A 120 -0.94 -8.16 -21.16
CA GLN A 120 -1.22 -7.41 -22.39
C GLN A 120 0.06 -6.88 -23.06
N ASP A 121 1.12 -6.63 -22.30
CA ASP A 121 2.42 -6.23 -22.85
C ASP A 121 3.16 -7.40 -23.49
N MET A 122 2.89 -8.63 -23.05
CA MET A 122 3.44 -9.85 -23.65
C MET A 122 2.75 -10.24 -24.96
N LYS A 123 1.52 -9.79 -25.23
CA LYS A 123 0.71 -10.13 -26.43
C LYS A 123 0.99 -9.25 -27.64
N ARG A 124 2.08 -8.50 -27.70
CA ARG A 124 2.51 -7.75 -28.92
C ARG A 124 2.99 -8.63 -30.06
N LEU A 125 2.83 -9.95 -29.99
CA LEU A 125 2.97 -10.87 -31.12
C LEU A 125 1.63 -10.95 -31.88
N PRO A 126 1.61 -10.99 -33.23
CA PRO A 126 0.38 -11.02 -33.99
C PRO A 126 -0.32 -12.37 -33.79
N VAL A 127 -1.28 -12.41 -32.91
CA VAL A 127 -2.13 -13.58 -32.63
C VAL A 127 -3.51 -13.32 -33.25
N ASN A 128 -4.07 -14.34 -33.90
CA ASN A 128 -5.34 -14.34 -34.61
C ASN A 128 -6.51 -13.85 -33.76
N ILE A 129 -7.36 -13.03 -34.37
CA ILE A 129 -8.47 -12.24 -33.80
C ILE A 129 -9.62 -13.10 -33.23
N TYR A 130 -9.51 -14.42 -33.12
CA TYR A 130 -10.63 -15.31 -32.80
C TYR A 130 -10.64 -15.91 -31.37
N ASP A 131 -9.62 -15.68 -30.54
CA ASP A 131 -9.59 -16.12 -29.15
C ASP A 131 -9.65 -14.90 -28.22
N MET A 132 -10.78 -14.22 -28.17
CA MET A 132 -11.12 -13.30 -27.09
C MET A 132 -11.76 -14.09 -25.95
N GLU A 133 -11.01 -15.02 -25.36
CA GLU A 133 -11.27 -15.41 -23.98
C GLU A 133 -10.96 -14.20 -23.11
N GLU A 134 -11.90 -13.78 -22.26
CA GLU A 134 -11.68 -12.74 -21.27
C GLU A 134 -10.49 -13.21 -20.42
N ASP A 135 -9.32 -12.59 -20.61
CA ASP A 135 -8.13 -12.93 -19.85
C ASP A 135 -8.42 -12.77 -18.35
N GLU A 136 -8.29 -13.84 -17.59
CA GLU A 136 -8.40 -13.77 -16.14
C GLU A 136 -7.35 -12.77 -15.61
N PRO A 137 -7.75 -11.84 -14.74
CA PRO A 137 -6.83 -10.85 -14.20
C PRO A 137 -5.69 -11.55 -13.46
N ILE A 138 -4.46 -11.06 -13.67
CA ILE A 138 -3.29 -11.59 -12.97
C ILE A 138 -3.45 -11.29 -11.48
N VAL A 139 -3.64 -12.34 -10.72
CA VAL A 139 -3.66 -12.29 -9.26
C VAL A 139 -2.23 -12.44 -8.75
N ASP A 140 -1.77 -11.47 -7.95
CA ASP A 140 -0.47 -11.59 -7.28
C ASP A 140 -0.47 -12.82 -6.37
N PRO A 141 0.47 -13.77 -6.53
CA PRO A 141 0.53 -14.96 -5.69
C PRO A 141 0.68 -14.65 -4.19
N SER A 142 1.20 -13.49 -3.85
CA SER A 142 1.35 -13.02 -2.46
C SER A 142 0.07 -12.42 -1.87
N TRP A 143 -1.03 -12.34 -2.64
CA TRP A 143 -2.30 -11.77 -2.22
C TRP A 143 -2.80 -12.25 -0.86
N PRO A 144 -2.68 -13.54 -0.47
CA PRO A 144 -3.12 -14.01 0.85
C PRO A 144 -2.43 -13.31 2.03
N HIS A 145 -1.23 -12.75 1.83
CA HIS A 145 -0.53 -11.91 2.81
C HIS A 145 -0.83 -10.42 2.59
N LEU A 146 -0.80 -9.95 1.35
CA LEU A 146 -1.03 -8.55 0.99
C LEU A 146 -2.37 -8.06 1.49
N GLN A 147 -3.43 -8.83 1.30
CA GLN A 147 -4.76 -8.50 1.77
C GLN A 147 -4.78 -8.18 3.27
N ILE A 148 -4.08 -8.98 4.07
CA ILE A 148 -4.05 -8.78 5.53
C ILE A 148 -3.23 -7.53 5.89
N VAL A 149 -2.16 -7.23 5.14
CA VAL A 149 -1.37 -6.00 5.34
C VAL A 149 -2.18 -4.76 4.94
N TYR A 150 -2.97 -4.81 3.87
CA TYR A 150 -3.90 -3.74 3.50
C TYR A 150 -4.96 -3.53 4.60
N GLU A 151 -5.55 -4.60 5.10
CA GLU A 151 -6.52 -4.54 6.20
C GLU A 151 -5.90 -3.95 7.47
N PHE A 152 -4.67 -4.36 7.80
CA PHE A 152 -3.91 -3.81 8.92
C PHE A 152 -3.73 -2.29 8.78
N LEU A 153 -3.28 -1.82 7.63
CA LEU A 153 -3.10 -0.38 7.36
C LEU A 153 -4.43 0.38 7.44
N LEU A 154 -5.50 -0.19 6.91
CA LEU A 154 -6.82 0.41 6.94
C LEU A 154 -7.35 0.55 8.40
N ARG A 155 -7.16 -0.48 9.23
CA ARG A 155 -7.53 -0.45 10.65
C ARG A 155 -6.71 0.58 11.41
N LEU A 156 -5.40 0.62 11.17
CA LEU A 156 -4.51 1.62 11.77
C LEU A 156 -4.96 3.05 11.43
N LEU A 157 -5.22 3.35 10.14
CA LEU A 157 -5.68 4.66 9.69
C LEU A 157 -7.04 5.05 10.29
N SER A 158 -7.87 4.06 10.61
CA SER A 158 -9.20 4.26 11.22
C SER A 158 -9.15 4.42 12.73
N SER A 159 -8.04 4.03 13.35
CA SER A 159 -7.89 4.11 14.80
C SER A 159 -7.87 5.55 15.31
N SER A 160 -8.60 5.80 16.41
CA SER A 160 -8.56 7.06 17.16
C SER A 160 -7.22 7.25 17.87
N GLU A 161 -6.54 6.16 18.22
CA GLU A 161 -5.29 6.16 18.96
C GLU A 161 -4.07 6.56 18.09
N MET A 162 -4.25 6.63 16.76
CA MET A 162 -3.22 7.10 15.86
C MET A 162 -3.18 8.63 15.80
N ASP A 163 -2.17 9.24 16.43
CA ASP A 163 -1.95 10.68 16.37
C ASP A 163 -1.46 11.10 14.97
N PRO A 164 -2.25 11.92 14.23
CA PRO A 164 -1.83 12.41 12.92
C PRO A 164 -0.51 13.20 12.92
N LYS A 165 -0.16 13.82 14.06
CA LYS A 165 1.10 14.57 14.20
C LYS A 165 2.33 13.67 14.21
N VAL A 166 2.20 12.44 14.73
CA VAL A 166 3.27 11.43 14.70
C VAL A 166 3.27 10.74 13.35
N ALA A 167 2.10 10.31 12.87
CA ALA A 167 1.93 9.55 11.63
C ALA A 167 2.40 10.30 10.38
N LYS A 168 2.27 11.65 10.34
CA LYS A 168 2.68 12.47 9.19
C LYS A 168 4.16 12.35 8.81
N ARG A 169 5.01 11.85 9.70
CA ARG A 169 6.43 11.63 9.41
C ARG A 169 6.67 10.39 8.55
N TYR A 170 5.71 9.46 8.59
CA TYR A 170 5.77 8.18 7.89
C TYR A 170 4.86 8.15 6.68
N ILE A 171 3.71 8.85 6.77
CA ILE A 171 2.81 9.09 5.63
C ILE A 171 3.23 10.42 5.01
N ASP A 172 4.31 10.41 4.28
CA ASP A 172 4.85 11.55 3.56
C ASP A 172 4.44 11.52 2.07
N HIS A 173 4.93 12.48 1.30
CA HIS A 173 4.69 12.53 -0.14
C HIS A 173 5.20 11.29 -0.88
N SER A 174 6.33 10.74 -0.44
CA SER A 174 6.91 9.53 -1.03
C SER A 174 6.02 8.31 -0.80
N PHE A 175 5.48 8.17 0.42
CA PHE A 175 4.53 7.12 0.74
C PHE A 175 3.25 7.23 -0.11
N ALA A 176 2.71 8.44 -0.24
CA ALA A 176 1.52 8.68 -1.06
C ALA A 176 1.74 8.38 -2.55
N LEU A 177 2.90 8.76 -3.11
CA LEU A 177 3.25 8.42 -4.50
C LEU A 177 3.35 6.91 -4.71
N ARG A 178 4.03 6.20 -3.81
CA ARG A 178 4.15 4.74 -3.90
C ARG A 178 2.80 4.02 -3.78
N LEU A 179 1.85 4.56 -3.00
CA LEU A 179 0.47 4.05 -3.01
C LEU A 179 -0.22 4.30 -4.34
N LEU A 180 0.00 5.47 -4.95
CA LEU A 180 -0.59 5.79 -6.26
C LEU A 180 -0.01 4.92 -7.37
N GLU A 181 1.28 4.57 -7.32
CA GLU A 181 1.90 3.63 -8.27
C GLU A 181 1.25 2.24 -8.25
N LEU A 182 0.76 1.80 -7.07
CA LEU A 182 0.07 0.51 -6.94
C LEU A 182 -1.32 0.48 -7.59
N PHE A 183 -1.91 1.63 -7.94
CA PHE A 183 -3.18 1.65 -8.67
C PHE A 183 -3.10 1.04 -10.07
N ASP A 184 -1.90 0.87 -10.61
CA ASP A 184 -1.71 0.16 -11.88
C ASP A 184 -1.79 -1.38 -11.74
N SER A 185 -2.07 -1.90 -10.57
CA SER A 185 -2.34 -3.32 -10.35
C SER A 185 -3.54 -3.80 -11.18
N GLU A 186 -3.43 -4.97 -11.80
CA GLU A 186 -4.54 -5.62 -12.51
C GLU A 186 -5.62 -6.12 -11.54
N ASP A 187 -5.24 -6.46 -10.29
CA ASP A 187 -6.17 -6.97 -9.29
C ASP A 187 -7.10 -5.87 -8.76
N LYS A 188 -8.37 -5.95 -9.15
CA LYS A 188 -9.41 -5.01 -8.71
C LYS A 188 -9.56 -4.97 -7.17
N ARG A 189 -9.29 -6.10 -6.48
CA ARG A 189 -9.40 -6.16 -5.03
C ARG A 189 -8.33 -5.30 -4.36
N GLU A 190 -7.11 -5.28 -4.92
CA GLU A 190 -6.03 -4.43 -4.46
C GLU A 190 -6.38 -2.96 -4.65
N ARG A 191 -6.87 -2.57 -5.83
CA ARG A 191 -7.30 -1.20 -6.10
C ARG A 191 -8.43 -0.73 -5.18
N GLU A 192 -9.34 -1.62 -4.79
CA GLU A 192 -10.39 -1.29 -3.83
C GLU A 192 -9.84 -0.96 -2.43
N TYR A 193 -8.84 -1.73 -1.94
CA TYR A 193 -8.14 -1.38 -0.71
C TYR A 193 -7.41 -0.04 -0.82
N LEU A 194 -6.72 0.18 -1.95
CA LEU A 194 -6.00 1.43 -2.21
C LEU A 194 -6.92 2.65 -2.23
N LYS A 195 -8.13 2.54 -2.84
CA LYS A 195 -9.15 3.61 -2.80
C LYS A 195 -9.50 3.98 -1.36
N ASN A 196 -9.83 2.99 -0.55
CA ASN A 196 -10.22 3.20 0.84
C ASN A 196 -9.08 3.81 1.67
N ILE A 197 -7.85 3.35 1.48
CA ILE A 197 -6.66 3.86 2.18
C ILE A 197 -6.36 5.30 1.76
N LEU A 198 -6.34 5.58 0.46
CA LEU A 198 -6.04 6.90 -0.05
C LEU A 198 -7.08 7.94 0.40
N HIS A 199 -8.36 7.56 0.38
CA HIS A 199 -9.44 8.41 0.90
C HIS A 199 -9.25 8.73 2.39
N ARG A 200 -8.90 7.74 3.22
CA ARG A 200 -8.63 7.96 4.65
C ARG A 200 -7.41 8.84 4.89
N ILE A 201 -6.34 8.64 4.12
CA ILE A 201 -5.15 9.51 4.16
C ILE A 201 -5.55 10.94 3.79
N TYR A 202 -6.32 11.11 2.71
CA TYR A 202 -6.77 12.41 2.25
C TYR A 202 -7.57 13.16 3.32
N VAL A 203 -8.53 12.50 3.96
CA VAL A 203 -9.38 13.11 5.00
C VAL A 203 -8.58 13.39 6.28
N LYS A 204 -7.72 12.45 6.71
CA LYS A 204 -7.02 12.55 7.99
C LYS A 204 -5.81 13.48 7.96
N PHE A 205 -5.17 13.64 6.78
CA PHE A 205 -3.95 14.41 6.61
C PHE A 205 -4.14 15.58 5.65
N VAL A 206 -4.79 16.63 6.13
CA VAL A 206 -5.14 17.84 5.34
C VAL A 206 -3.94 18.43 4.59
N MET A 207 -2.73 18.31 5.16
CA MET A 207 -1.49 18.79 4.54
C MET A 207 -1.13 18.07 3.22
N HIS A 208 -1.62 16.85 3.02
CA HIS A 208 -1.35 16.06 1.81
C HIS A 208 -2.43 16.23 0.74
N MET A 209 -3.56 16.87 1.06
CA MET A 209 -4.70 17.01 0.14
C MET A 209 -4.30 17.58 -1.21
N LEU A 210 -3.60 18.72 -1.21
CA LEU A 210 -3.18 19.38 -2.45
C LEU A 210 -2.20 18.51 -3.23
N PHE A 211 -1.24 17.90 -2.52
CA PHE A 211 -0.25 17.04 -3.15
C PHE A 211 -0.89 15.82 -3.82
N ILE A 212 -1.80 15.13 -3.12
CA ILE A 212 -2.51 13.95 -3.65
C ILE A 212 -3.32 14.34 -4.89
N ARG A 213 -4.02 15.48 -4.86
CA ARG A 213 -4.77 15.99 -6.03
C ARG A 213 -3.89 16.22 -7.24
N ILE A 214 -2.76 16.91 -7.05
CA ILE A 214 -1.79 17.17 -8.13
C ILE A 214 -1.19 15.86 -8.65
N ALA A 215 -0.88 14.91 -7.76
CA ALA A 215 -0.32 13.61 -8.16
C ALA A 215 -1.31 12.79 -9.00
N ILE A 216 -2.59 12.74 -8.62
CA ILE A 216 -3.64 12.08 -9.41
C ILE A 216 -3.81 12.77 -10.76
N ASP A 217 -3.89 14.11 -10.77
CA ASP A 217 -4.03 14.91 -11.99
C ASP A 217 -2.89 14.62 -12.97
N ASN A 218 -1.66 14.54 -12.48
CA ASN A 218 -0.49 14.18 -13.29
C ASN A 218 -0.60 12.78 -13.91
N ILE A 219 -1.07 11.78 -13.14
CA ILE A 219 -1.27 10.41 -13.67
C ILE A 219 -2.33 10.44 -14.78
N LEU A 220 -3.45 11.11 -14.56
CA LEU A 220 -4.52 11.25 -15.56
C LEU A 220 -4.03 11.99 -16.81
N TYR A 221 -3.24 13.03 -16.64
CA TYR A 221 -2.64 13.78 -17.75
C TYR A 221 -1.67 12.90 -18.57
N GLN A 222 -0.81 12.15 -17.90
CA GLN A 222 0.12 11.22 -18.57
C GLN A 222 -0.65 10.15 -19.35
N PHE A 223 -1.69 9.57 -18.76
CA PHE A 223 -2.56 8.60 -19.44
C PHE A 223 -3.16 9.16 -20.74
N ILE A 224 -3.66 10.40 -20.71
CA ILE A 224 -4.26 11.04 -21.90
C ILE A 224 -3.19 11.41 -22.94
N SER A 225 -2.02 11.89 -22.48
CA SER A 225 -0.99 12.44 -23.38
C SER A 225 -0.12 11.37 -24.03
N ALA A 226 0.23 10.32 -23.30
CA ALA A 226 1.14 9.28 -23.73
C ALA A 226 0.43 8.07 -24.35
N THR A 227 -0.91 8.02 -24.31
CA THR A 227 -1.70 6.83 -24.68
C THR A 227 -1.25 5.57 -23.94
N ASP A 228 -0.69 5.76 -22.74
CA ASP A 228 -0.24 4.66 -21.90
C ASP A 228 -1.45 3.92 -21.32
N LYS A 229 -1.30 2.61 -21.17
CA LYS A 229 -2.30 1.81 -20.48
C LYS A 229 -2.07 1.95 -18.96
N HIS A 230 -3.14 2.10 -18.22
CA HIS A 230 -3.11 2.14 -16.76
C HIS A 230 -4.39 1.53 -16.20
N ASN A 231 -4.26 0.46 -15.43
CA ASN A 231 -5.38 -0.36 -14.99
C ASN A 231 -6.32 0.37 -13.99
N GLY A 232 -5.80 1.31 -13.22
CA GLY A 232 -6.52 2.02 -12.16
C GLY A 232 -7.09 3.39 -12.55
N ILE A 233 -7.15 3.77 -13.83
CA ILE A 233 -7.65 5.11 -14.23
C ILE A 233 -9.08 5.34 -13.77
N ALA A 234 -9.97 4.36 -13.92
CA ALA A 234 -11.35 4.48 -13.47
C ALA A 234 -11.44 4.70 -11.95
N ASP A 235 -10.63 3.94 -11.19
CA ASP A 235 -10.58 4.06 -9.72
C ASP A 235 -10.01 5.42 -9.28
N LEU A 236 -8.99 5.93 -9.97
CA LEU A 236 -8.43 7.25 -9.70
C LEU A 236 -9.40 8.38 -10.04
N LEU A 237 -10.16 8.27 -11.13
CA LEU A 237 -11.22 9.24 -11.49
C LEU A 237 -12.35 9.23 -10.45
N GLU A 238 -12.72 8.06 -9.94
CA GLU A 238 -13.74 7.93 -8.90
C GLU A 238 -13.30 8.64 -7.61
N ILE A 239 -12.06 8.41 -7.16
CA ILE A 239 -11.50 9.10 -5.99
C ILE A 239 -11.44 10.61 -6.26
N PHE A 240 -10.92 11.01 -7.41
CA PHE A 240 -10.75 12.42 -7.77
C PHE A 240 -12.09 13.15 -7.79
N GLY A 241 -13.12 12.52 -8.36
CA GLY A 241 -14.48 13.03 -8.33
C GLY A 241 -15.00 13.22 -6.90
N SER A 242 -14.83 12.23 -6.02
CA SER A 242 -15.27 12.33 -4.63
C SER A 242 -14.52 13.41 -3.85
N ILE A 243 -13.22 13.53 -4.07
CA ILE A 243 -12.37 14.55 -3.46
C ILE A 243 -12.80 15.97 -3.88
N ILE A 244 -13.16 16.17 -5.15
CA ILE A 244 -13.56 17.49 -5.68
C ILE A 244 -14.97 17.86 -5.19
N TYR A 245 -15.91 16.92 -5.23
CA TYR A 245 -17.31 17.18 -4.90
C TYR A 245 -17.63 17.08 -3.41
N GLY A 246 -16.66 16.66 -2.57
CA GLY A 246 -16.86 16.52 -1.13
C GLY A 246 -17.87 15.44 -0.75
N PHE A 247 -18.14 14.50 -1.64
CA PHE A 247 -18.99 13.36 -1.33
C PHE A 247 -18.24 12.39 -0.41
N ASP A 248 -18.82 12.14 0.75
CA ASP A 248 -18.45 11.00 1.56
C ASP A 248 -18.76 9.74 0.75
N PHE A 249 -17.74 8.99 0.33
CA PHE A 249 -17.96 7.66 -0.23
C PHE A 249 -18.73 6.85 0.80
N PRO A 250 -19.85 6.22 0.42
CA PRO A 250 -20.45 5.22 1.27
C PRO A 250 -19.40 4.11 1.40
N LEU A 251 -18.72 4.08 2.54
CA LEU A 251 -17.88 2.95 2.93
C LEU A 251 -18.79 1.72 2.84
N ASN A 252 -18.64 0.95 1.78
CA ASN A 252 -19.27 -0.36 1.70
C ASN A 252 -18.89 -1.08 3.00
N LYS A 253 -19.90 -1.29 3.84
CA LYS A 253 -19.78 -2.11 5.03
C LYS A 253 -19.32 -3.46 4.52
N MET A 254 -18.00 -3.71 4.57
CA MET A 254 -17.49 -5.05 4.47
C MET A 254 -18.12 -5.77 5.66
N SER A 255 -19.15 -6.54 5.35
CA SER A 255 -19.83 -7.40 6.31
C SER A 255 -18.79 -8.35 6.89
N CYS A 256 -18.72 -8.35 8.19
CA CYS A 256 -18.03 -9.36 8.98
C CYS A 256 -18.54 -10.75 8.66
#